data_28b5347cca939a980732ce186c41f61a
#
_entry.id   28b5347cca939a980732ce186c41f61a
#
_cell.length_a   1.000
_cell.length_b   1.000
_cell.length_c   1.000
_cell.angle_alpha   90.00
_cell.angle_beta   90.00
_cell.angle_gamma   90.00
#
_symmetry.space_group_name_H-M   'P 1'
#
loop_
_entity.id
_entity.type
_entity.pdbx_description
1 polymer ?
#
loop_
_entity_poly.entity_id
_entity_poly.type
_entity_poly.pdbx_seq_one_letter_code
_entity_poly.pdbx_strand_id
1 'polypeptide(L)'
;MNGLTFAVPRGALFAETLDLLDRLGLDTAEVRANDRKLLFEDAGLVTMRPSDVPTYVEAGAADLGITGKDVLAEHPERDVYELLDLGFGPCRMVFATVAGEDRAAEALRRLGVMRVATKYPRIASAYFERTGRQAEIVQVKGSVELAPLTGLAEAIVDLTATGTTLRENGLVVREEIAVATARLIANPVAHKLKAEAIDDVVGRLRAG
;
A
#
# COMPACT_ATOMS: atom_id res chain seq x y z
N MET A 1 -23.16 -3.10 -13.90
CA MET A 1 -21.74 -3.45 -13.73
C MET A 1 -21.36 -4.77 -14.44
N ASN A 2 -22.22 -5.27 -15.34
CA ASN A 2 -21.94 -6.47 -16.12
C ASN A 2 -20.67 -6.25 -16.97
N GLY A 3 -19.68 -7.13 -16.79
CA GLY A 3 -18.48 -7.16 -17.60
C GLY A 3 -17.25 -6.40 -17.05
N LEU A 4 -17.28 -5.88 -15.81
CA LEU A 4 -16.09 -5.37 -15.12
C LEU A 4 -15.50 -6.46 -14.22
N THR A 5 -14.17 -6.55 -14.24
CA THR A 5 -13.39 -7.41 -13.34
C THR A 5 -12.62 -6.54 -12.34
N PHE A 6 -12.67 -6.92 -11.05
CA PHE A 6 -12.02 -6.20 -9.96
C PHE A 6 -10.88 -7.01 -9.35
N ALA A 7 -9.71 -6.38 -9.23
CA ALA A 7 -8.61 -6.88 -8.41
C ALA A 7 -8.78 -6.41 -6.96
N VAL A 8 -8.92 -7.39 -6.05
CA VAL A 8 -9.26 -7.19 -4.63
C VAL A 8 -8.03 -7.46 -3.77
N PRO A 9 -7.58 -6.50 -2.93
CA PRO A 9 -6.43 -6.68 -2.07
C PRO A 9 -6.79 -7.59 -0.88
N ARG A 10 -5.98 -8.59 -0.60
CA ARG A 10 -6.05 -9.36 0.66
C ARG A 10 -5.32 -8.61 1.78
N GLY A 11 -5.52 -9.02 3.02
CA GLY A 11 -4.89 -8.41 4.20
C GLY A 11 -5.70 -7.25 4.76
N ALA A 12 -5.04 -6.17 5.17
CA ALA A 12 -5.66 -5.08 5.94
C ALA A 12 -6.83 -4.39 5.23
N LEU A 13 -6.79 -4.28 3.91
CA LEU A 13 -7.85 -3.63 3.11
C LEU A 13 -9.00 -4.57 2.72
N PHE A 14 -8.89 -5.89 3.02
CA PHE A 14 -9.78 -6.90 2.46
C PHE A 14 -11.24 -6.71 2.86
N ALA A 15 -11.51 -6.61 4.16
CA ALA A 15 -12.87 -6.55 4.67
C ALA A 15 -13.61 -5.30 4.16
N GLU A 16 -13.00 -4.12 4.29
CA GLU A 16 -13.59 -2.85 3.84
C GLU A 16 -13.77 -2.81 2.31
N THR A 17 -12.85 -3.45 1.58
CA THR A 17 -12.99 -3.62 0.11
C THR A 17 -14.21 -4.47 -0.24
N LEU A 18 -14.42 -5.60 0.43
CA LEU A 18 -15.59 -6.44 0.18
C LEU A 18 -16.90 -5.73 0.57
N ASP A 19 -16.92 -4.99 1.67
CA ASP A 19 -18.08 -4.19 2.08
C ASP A 19 -18.40 -3.10 1.04
N LEU A 20 -17.37 -2.51 0.44
CA LEU A 20 -17.54 -1.55 -0.66
C LEU A 20 -18.11 -2.21 -1.91
N LEU A 21 -17.61 -3.39 -2.28
CA LEU A 21 -18.10 -4.15 -3.44
C LEU A 21 -19.53 -4.66 -3.25
N ASP A 22 -19.92 -5.08 -2.03
CA ASP A 22 -21.30 -5.43 -1.69
C ASP A 22 -22.25 -4.22 -1.88
N ARG A 23 -21.86 -3.03 -1.44
CA ARG A 23 -22.63 -1.78 -1.68
C ARG A 23 -22.78 -1.45 -3.16
N LEU A 24 -21.81 -1.83 -3.97
CA LEU A 24 -21.90 -1.72 -5.43
C LEU A 24 -22.80 -2.81 -6.05
N GLY A 25 -23.23 -3.82 -5.27
CA GLY A 25 -24.12 -4.91 -5.71
C GLY A 25 -23.37 -6.09 -6.33
N LEU A 26 -22.07 -6.25 -6.06
CA LEU A 26 -21.34 -7.47 -6.39
C LEU A 26 -21.55 -8.50 -5.26
N ASP A 27 -21.64 -9.78 -5.63
CA ASP A 27 -21.72 -10.86 -4.64
C ASP A 27 -20.33 -11.24 -4.14
N THR A 28 -20.05 -10.91 -2.87
CA THR A 28 -18.77 -11.24 -2.22
C THR A 28 -18.85 -12.44 -1.28
N ALA A 29 -19.99 -13.14 -1.18
CA ALA A 29 -20.21 -14.21 -0.21
C ALA A 29 -19.18 -15.35 -0.36
N GLU A 30 -18.93 -15.83 -1.58
CA GLU A 30 -17.93 -16.87 -1.82
C GLU A 30 -16.51 -16.39 -1.52
N VAL A 31 -16.22 -15.13 -1.82
CA VAL A 31 -14.88 -14.52 -1.57
C VAL A 31 -14.59 -14.46 -0.06
N ARG A 32 -15.59 -14.13 0.76
CA ARG A 32 -15.49 -14.13 2.22
C ARG A 32 -15.33 -15.52 2.81
N ALA A 33 -16.00 -16.51 2.21
CA ALA A 33 -16.01 -17.89 2.73
C ALA A 33 -14.77 -18.70 2.33
N ASN A 34 -13.97 -18.25 1.35
CA ASN A 34 -12.87 -19.04 0.80
C ASN A 34 -11.55 -18.28 0.70
N ASP A 35 -10.68 -18.47 1.71
CA ASP A 35 -9.38 -17.81 1.78
C ASP A 35 -8.35 -18.35 0.76
N ARG A 36 -8.58 -19.52 0.18
CA ARG A 36 -7.62 -20.16 -0.73
C ARG A 36 -7.93 -19.96 -2.20
N LYS A 37 -9.22 -19.79 -2.56
CA LYS A 37 -9.63 -19.47 -3.92
C LYS A 37 -9.25 -18.02 -4.23
N LEU A 38 -8.68 -17.79 -5.41
CA LEU A 38 -8.18 -16.47 -5.81
C LEU A 38 -8.97 -15.85 -6.96
N LEU A 39 -9.59 -16.68 -7.81
CA LEU A 39 -10.40 -16.24 -8.94
C LEU A 39 -11.86 -16.64 -8.76
N PHE A 40 -12.76 -15.68 -8.85
CA PHE A 40 -14.22 -15.81 -8.69
C PHE A 40 -14.87 -15.24 -9.94
N GLU A 41 -14.89 -16.07 -11.01
CA GLU A 41 -15.29 -15.65 -12.36
C GLU A 41 -16.73 -15.14 -12.40
N ASP A 42 -17.66 -15.84 -11.73
CA ASP A 42 -19.08 -15.47 -11.70
C ASP A 42 -19.32 -14.10 -11.05
N ALA A 43 -18.50 -13.75 -10.08
CA ALA A 43 -18.55 -12.45 -9.40
C ALA A 43 -17.71 -11.38 -10.09
N GLY A 44 -16.85 -11.73 -11.05
CA GLY A 44 -15.90 -10.83 -11.67
C GLY A 44 -14.80 -10.34 -10.71
N LEU A 45 -14.40 -11.19 -9.75
CA LEU A 45 -13.45 -10.81 -8.71
C LEU A 45 -12.19 -11.68 -8.74
N VAL A 46 -11.02 -11.06 -8.58
CA VAL A 46 -9.75 -11.76 -8.41
C VAL A 46 -9.03 -11.19 -7.17
N THR A 47 -8.57 -12.06 -6.27
CA THR A 47 -7.95 -11.65 -5.00
C THR A 47 -6.46 -11.87 -5.01
N MET A 48 -5.69 -10.93 -4.46
CA MET A 48 -4.22 -10.97 -4.44
C MET A 48 -3.63 -10.11 -3.33
N ARG A 49 -2.32 -10.06 -3.23
CA ARG A 49 -1.64 -9.09 -2.33
C ARG A 49 -1.86 -7.67 -2.83
N PRO A 50 -1.99 -6.68 -1.94
CA PRO A 50 -2.15 -5.27 -2.35
C PRO A 50 -1.06 -4.78 -3.30
N SER A 51 0.19 -5.23 -3.12
CA SER A 51 1.34 -4.90 -3.98
C SER A 51 1.21 -5.41 -5.42
N ASP A 52 0.41 -6.45 -5.64
CA ASP A 52 0.27 -7.08 -6.95
C ASP A 52 -0.88 -6.48 -7.76
N VAL A 53 -1.84 -5.83 -7.09
CA VAL A 53 -3.03 -5.26 -7.74
C VAL A 53 -2.68 -4.34 -8.92
N PRO A 54 -1.73 -3.38 -8.81
CA PRO A 54 -1.40 -2.53 -9.95
C PRO A 54 -0.89 -3.31 -11.16
N THR A 55 -0.13 -4.38 -10.94
CA THR A 55 0.39 -5.23 -12.02
C THR A 55 -0.73 -5.93 -12.80
N TYR A 56 -1.73 -6.48 -12.10
CA TYR A 56 -2.87 -7.16 -12.74
C TYR A 56 -3.79 -6.17 -13.46
N VAL A 57 -3.98 -4.99 -12.89
CA VAL A 57 -4.75 -3.92 -13.53
C VAL A 57 -4.02 -3.38 -14.77
N GLU A 58 -2.72 -3.06 -14.67
CA GLU A 58 -1.89 -2.61 -15.78
C GLU A 58 -1.90 -3.60 -16.96
N ALA A 59 -1.76 -4.89 -16.65
CA ALA A 59 -1.78 -5.96 -17.65
C ALA A 59 -3.16 -6.25 -18.26
N GLY A 60 -4.23 -5.63 -17.75
CA GLY A 60 -5.60 -5.86 -18.23
C GLY A 60 -6.23 -7.18 -17.76
N ALA A 61 -5.63 -7.86 -16.77
CA ALA A 61 -6.23 -9.02 -16.12
C ALA A 61 -7.39 -8.63 -15.19
N ALA A 62 -7.44 -7.38 -14.76
CA ALA A 62 -8.59 -6.75 -14.13
C ALA A 62 -8.81 -5.35 -14.71
N ASP A 63 -10.07 -4.94 -14.84
CA ASP A 63 -10.44 -3.61 -15.34
C ASP A 63 -10.21 -2.53 -14.28
N LEU A 64 -10.57 -2.86 -13.04
CA LEU A 64 -10.45 -2.01 -11.86
C LEU A 64 -9.69 -2.76 -10.76
N GLY A 65 -9.11 -2.01 -9.84
CA GLY A 65 -8.46 -2.59 -8.67
C GLY A 65 -8.50 -1.65 -7.48
N ILE A 66 -8.36 -2.24 -6.28
CA ILE A 66 -8.24 -1.48 -5.04
C ILE A 66 -6.88 -1.79 -4.43
N THR A 67 -6.11 -0.75 -4.12
CA THR A 67 -4.77 -0.88 -3.52
C THR A 67 -4.48 0.29 -2.59
N GLY A 68 -3.39 0.24 -1.83
CA GLY A 68 -2.96 1.35 -1.00
C GLY A 68 -2.25 2.45 -1.79
N LYS A 69 -2.39 3.71 -1.36
CA LYS A 69 -1.62 4.83 -1.92
C LYS A 69 -0.11 4.64 -1.77
N ASP A 70 0.33 3.94 -0.74
CA ASP A 70 1.72 3.54 -0.51
C ASP A 70 2.28 2.68 -1.65
N VAL A 71 1.48 1.72 -2.14
CA VAL A 71 1.86 0.85 -3.26
C VAL A 71 2.04 1.67 -4.54
N LEU A 72 1.12 2.58 -4.83
CA LEU A 72 1.20 3.46 -6.00
C LEU A 72 2.39 4.43 -5.91
N ALA A 73 2.66 4.95 -4.72
CA ALA A 73 3.79 5.86 -4.49
C ALA A 73 5.15 5.15 -4.59
N GLU A 74 5.23 3.87 -4.20
CA GLU A 74 6.43 3.06 -4.37
C GLU A 74 6.67 2.67 -5.83
N HIS A 75 5.60 2.55 -6.64
CA HIS A 75 5.64 2.12 -8.04
C HIS A 75 5.01 3.13 -9.01
N PRO A 76 5.53 4.39 -9.07
CA PRO A 76 4.97 5.44 -9.92
C PRO A 76 5.14 5.17 -11.42
N GLU A 77 5.95 4.17 -11.80
CA GLU A 77 6.13 3.72 -13.17
C GLU A 77 4.95 2.90 -13.71
N ARG A 78 4.00 2.47 -12.87
CA ARG A 78 2.85 1.68 -13.28
C ARG A 78 1.87 2.49 -14.11
N ASP A 79 1.51 1.95 -15.27
CA ASP A 79 0.53 2.56 -16.18
C ASP A 79 -0.90 2.19 -15.74
N VAL A 80 -1.37 2.84 -14.68
CA VAL A 80 -2.73 2.72 -14.16
C VAL A 80 -3.30 4.10 -13.86
N TYR A 81 -4.61 4.28 -14.03
CA TYR A 81 -5.29 5.51 -13.61
C TYR A 81 -5.75 5.42 -12.18
N GLU A 82 -5.33 6.36 -11.33
CA GLU A 82 -5.89 6.54 -9.99
C GLU A 82 -7.18 7.35 -10.11
N LEU A 83 -8.34 6.71 -9.87
CA LEU A 83 -9.65 7.31 -10.10
C LEU A 83 -10.22 7.97 -8.86
N LEU A 84 -10.02 7.37 -7.68
CA LEU A 84 -10.67 7.82 -6.45
C LEU A 84 -9.86 7.47 -5.21
N ASP A 85 -9.83 8.39 -4.25
CA ASP A 85 -9.49 8.10 -2.85
C ASP A 85 -10.72 7.50 -2.16
N LEU A 86 -10.59 6.28 -1.68
CA LEU A 86 -11.70 5.56 -1.04
C LEU A 86 -11.83 5.90 0.45
N GLY A 87 -10.84 6.58 1.04
CA GLY A 87 -10.86 7.11 2.39
C GLY A 87 -10.75 6.08 3.52
N PHE A 88 -10.70 4.77 3.21
CA PHE A 88 -10.58 3.73 4.22
C PHE A 88 -9.16 3.12 4.29
N GLY A 89 -8.92 2.28 5.31
CA GLY A 89 -7.64 1.63 5.55
C GLY A 89 -6.49 2.61 5.82
N PRO A 90 -6.67 3.68 6.63
CA PRO A 90 -5.63 4.68 6.83
C PRO A 90 -4.40 4.05 7.51
N CYS A 91 -3.23 4.32 6.94
CA CYS A 91 -1.94 3.98 7.53
C CYS A 91 -0.94 5.12 7.33
N ARG A 92 0.10 5.15 8.17
CA ARG A 92 1.14 6.17 8.14
C ARG A 92 2.46 5.55 7.75
N MET A 93 3.13 6.15 6.78
CA MET A 93 4.55 5.89 6.51
C MET A 93 5.35 6.66 7.53
N VAL A 94 6.20 5.99 8.29
CA VAL A 94 6.95 6.59 9.39
C VAL A 94 8.45 6.29 9.31
N PHE A 95 9.25 7.22 9.78
CA PHE A 95 10.63 7.00 10.12
C PHE A 95 10.72 6.68 11.62
N ALA A 96 11.32 5.54 11.98
CA ALA A 96 11.40 5.06 13.35
C ALA A 96 12.78 4.53 13.68
N THR A 97 13.17 4.65 14.97
CA THR A 97 14.43 4.17 15.51
C THR A 97 14.18 3.38 16.79
N VAL A 98 15.20 2.68 17.30
CA VAL A 98 15.14 2.07 18.64
C VAL A 98 14.90 3.17 19.69
N ALA A 99 14.10 2.85 20.71
CA ALA A 99 13.86 3.75 21.83
C ALA A 99 15.19 4.04 22.59
N GLY A 100 15.29 5.24 23.15
CA GLY A 100 16.50 5.71 23.86
C GLY A 100 17.44 6.48 22.94
N GLU A 101 18.69 6.07 22.81
CA GLU A 101 19.68 6.74 21.99
C GLU A 101 19.30 6.71 20.50
N ASP A 102 19.33 7.88 19.86
CA ASP A 102 19.07 8.00 18.43
C ASP A 102 20.32 7.63 17.63
N ARG A 103 20.48 6.33 17.37
CA ARG A 103 21.61 5.79 16.61
C ARG A 103 21.66 6.33 15.17
N ALA A 104 20.51 6.68 14.59
CA ALA A 104 20.47 7.26 13.25
C ALA A 104 21.05 8.67 13.23
N ALA A 105 20.67 9.52 14.20
CA ALA A 105 21.25 10.84 14.36
C ALA A 105 22.74 10.77 14.70
N GLU A 106 23.18 9.79 15.52
CA GLU A 106 24.58 9.58 15.80
C GLU A 106 25.37 9.16 14.56
N ALA A 107 24.86 8.22 13.77
CA ALA A 107 25.49 7.78 12.52
C ALA A 107 25.65 8.95 11.54
N LEU A 108 24.63 9.76 11.35
CA LEU A 108 24.70 10.97 10.52
C LEU A 108 25.77 11.95 11.02
N ARG A 109 25.85 12.18 12.33
CA ARG A 109 26.85 13.11 12.90
C ARG A 109 28.28 12.60 12.76
N ARG A 110 28.52 11.29 12.92
CA ARG A 110 29.87 10.69 12.93
C ARG A 110 30.34 10.25 11.54
N LEU A 111 29.44 9.71 10.74
CA LEU A 111 29.75 9.07 9.45
C LEU A 111 29.23 9.87 8.25
N GLY A 112 28.33 10.83 8.49
CA GLY A 112 27.66 11.56 7.42
C GLY A 112 26.52 10.78 6.73
N VAL A 113 26.31 9.52 7.11
CA VAL A 113 25.30 8.64 6.52
C VAL A 113 24.74 7.71 7.59
N MET A 114 23.44 7.37 7.48
CA MET A 114 22.78 6.33 8.28
C MET A 114 22.24 5.22 7.38
N ARG A 115 22.15 3.99 7.88
CA ARG A 115 21.50 2.88 7.17
C ARG A 115 20.02 2.82 7.59
N VAL A 116 19.14 2.69 6.62
CA VAL A 116 17.69 2.66 6.82
C VAL A 116 17.09 1.44 6.15
N ALA A 117 16.50 0.54 6.93
CA ALA A 117 15.84 -0.63 6.39
C ALA A 117 14.38 -0.31 6.03
N THR A 118 13.92 -0.84 4.89
CA THR A 118 12.55 -0.58 4.41
C THR A 118 12.10 -1.60 3.36
N LYS A 119 10.77 -1.75 3.23
CA LYS A 119 10.10 -2.39 2.07
C LYS A 119 9.80 -1.37 0.96
N TYR A 120 9.99 -0.08 1.24
CA TYR A 120 9.61 1.04 0.39
C TYR A 120 10.84 1.87 0.01
N PRO A 121 11.80 1.29 -0.76
CA PRO A 121 13.07 1.96 -1.04
C PRO A 121 12.91 3.27 -1.79
N ARG A 122 11.94 3.39 -2.70
CA ARG A 122 11.71 4.60 -3.47
C ARG A 122 11.14 5.73 -2.60
N ILE A 123 10.12 5.41 -1.79
CA ILE A 123 9.53 6.39 -0.85
C ILE A 123 10.59 6.86 0.15
N ALA A 124 11.38 5.94 0.70
CA ALA A 124 12.43 6.27 1.66
C ALA A 124 13.52 7.15 1.02
N SER A 125 14.02 6.79 -0.17
CA SER A 125 15.02 7.59 -0.88
C SER A 125 14.53 9.01 -1.15
N ALA A 126 13.32 9.15 -1.72
CA ALA A 126 12.72 10.45 -2.00
C ALA A 126 12.53 11.31 -0.73
N TYR A 127 12.19 10.67 0.39
CA TYR A 127 12.07 11.37 1.68
C TYR A 127 13.42 11.90 2.16
N PHE A 128 14.50 11.09 2.14
CA PHE A 128 15.81 11.52 2.60
C PHE A 128 16.44 12.55 1.68
N GLU A 129 16.28 12.42 0.36
CA GLU A 129 16.67 13.44 -0.61
C GLU A 129 16.01 14.79 -0.31
N ARG A 130 14.68 14.81 -0.12
CA ARG A 130 13.93 16.02 0.19
C ARG A 130 14.35 16.68 1.52
N THR A 131 14.75 15.87 2.50
CA THR A 131 15.18 16.37 3.82
C THR A 131 16.68 16.65 3.91
N GLY A 132 17.44 16.42 2.83
CA GLY A 132 18.88 16.66 2.77
C GLY A 132 19.71 15.73 3.68
N ARG A 133 19.15 14.60 4.08
CA ARG A 133 19.82 13.59 4.91
C ARG A 133 20.38 12.47 4.05
N GLN A 134 21.62 12.07 4.30
CA GLN A 134 22.23 10.95 3.60
C GLN A 134 21.80 9.63 4.26
N ALA A 135 21.17 8.75 3.48
CA ALA A 135 20.74 7.44 3.91
C ALA A 135 21.13 6.35 2.91
N GLU A 136 21.75 5.31 3.41
CA GLU A 136 21.93 4.05 2.68
C GLU A 136 20.69 3.19 2.89
N ILE A 137 19.98 2.89 1.81
CA ILE A 137 18.73 2.13 1.87
C ILE A 137 19.03 0.63 1.85
N VAL A 138 18.64 -0.06 2.92
CA VAL A 138 18.73 -1.52 3.05
C VAL A 138 17.35 -2.10 2.77
N GLN A 139 17.16 -2.63 1.56
CA GLN A 139 15.87 -3.20 1.19
C GLN A 139 15.63 -4.55 1.86
N VAL A 140 14.52 -4.69 2.58
CA VAL A 140 14.03 -5.94 3.16
C VAL A 140 12.58 -6.20 2.70
N LYS A 141 12.15 -7.46 2.65
CA LYS A 141 10.82 -7.83 2.15
C LYS A 141 9.77 -8.02 3.26
N GLY A 142 10.21 -8.10 4.50
CA GLY A 142 9.35 -8.29 5.67
C GLY A 142 10.15 -8.10 6.96
N SER A 143 9.48 -8.08 8.12
CA SER A 143 10.10 -7.94 9.45
C SER A 143 11.13 -6.80 9.52
N VAL A 144 10.75 -5.65 9.01
CA VAL A 144 11.61 -4.45 8.91
C VAL A 144 12.12 -4.05 10.30
N GLU A 145 11.29 -4.25 11.33
CA GLU A 145 11.56 -3.93 12.73
C GLU A 145 12.78 -4.67 13.30
N LEU A 146 13.15 -5.82 12.72
CA LEU A 146 14.34 -6.58 13.14
C LEU A 146 15.66 -5.88 12.78
N ALA A 147 15.66 -5.06 11.74
CA ALA A 147 16.88 -4.47 11.22
C ALA A 147 17.65 -3.63 12.25
N PRO A 148 17.03 -2.69 12.98
CA PRO A 148 17.75 -1.94 14.02
C PRO A 148 18.07 -2.77 15.27
N LEU A 149 17.31 -3.83 15.53
CA LEU A 149 17.56 -4.71 16.70
C LEU A 149 18.77 -5.62 16.46
N THR A 150 19.06 -5.97 15.22
CA THR A 150 20.19 -6.83 14.83
C THR A 150 21.42 -6.05 14.38
N GLY A 151 21.34 -4.71 14.33
CA GLY A 151 22.44 -3.86 13.86
C GLY A 151 22.58 -3.82 12.32
N LEU A 152 21.60 -4.33 11.57
CA LEU A 152 21.58 -4.26 10.11
C LEU A 152 21.43 -2.81 9.63
N ALA A 153 20.64 -2.01 10.35
CA ALA A 153 20.40 -0.59 10.07
C ALA A 153 20.25 0.19 11.38
N GLU A 154 20.39 1.50 11.35
CA GLU A 154 20.17 2.37 12.50
C GLU A 154 18.69 2.76 12.66
N ALA A 155 17.94 2.72 11.56
CA ALA A 155 16.54 3.14 11.50
C ALA A 155 15.73 2.33 10.49
N ILE A 156 14.42 2.58 10.50
CA ILE A 156 13.50 2.02 9.50
C ILE A 156 12.60 3.10 8.89
N VAL A 157 12.14 2.83 7.68
CA VAL A 157 10.94 3.46 7.09
C VAL A 157 9.94 2.36 6.81
N ASP A 158 8.78 2.41 7.45
CA ASP A 158 7.73 1.39 7.25
C ASP A 158 6.33 1.98 7.51
N LEU A 159 5.30 1.22 7.09
CA LEU A 159 3.91 1.52 7.36
C LEU A 159 3.50 1.11 8.78
N THR A 160 2.67 1.94 9.37
CA THR A 160 2.00 1.58 10.62
C THR A 160 0.59 2.17 10.67
N ALA A 161 -0.38 1.37 11.11
CA ALA A 161 -1.73 1.86 11.42
C ALA A 161 -1.79 2.40 12.85
N THR A 162 -1.45 1.57 13.83
CA THR A 162 -1.56 1.88 15.27
C THR A 162 -0.23 2.10 15.98
N GLY A 163 0.88 1.74 15.36
CA GLY A 163 2.22 1.75 15.96
C GLY A 163 2.46 0.62 16.97
N THR A 164 1.55 -0.33 17.11
CA THR A 164 1.66 -1.41 18.11
C THR A 164 2.89 -2.28 17.86
N THR A 165 3.09 -2.76 16.62
CA THR A 165 4.25 -3.59 16.27
C THR A 165 5.57 -2.86 16.55
N LEU A 166 5.65 -1.57 16.25
CA LEU A 166 6.84 -0.76 16.56
C LEU A 166 7.11 -0.74 18.06
N ARG A 167 6.09 -0.44 18.88
CA ARG A 167 6.24 -0.38 20.34
C ARG A 167 6.63 -1.72 20.95
N GLU A 168 6.01 -2.82 20.49
CA GLU A 168 6.32 -4.17 20.97
C GLU A 168 7.77 -4.58 20.66
N ASN A 169 8.36 -4.03 19.59
CA ASN A 169 9.76 -4.23 19.23
C ASN A 169 10.69 -3.13 19.74
N GLY A 170 10.24 -2.29 20.68
CA GLY A 170 11.07 -1.24 21.28
C GLY A 170 11.46 -0.12 20.34
N LEU A 171 10.68 0.10 19.28
CA LEU A 171 10.88 1.17 18.32
C LEU A 171 9.97 2.36 18.63
N VAL A 172 10.46 3.56 18.33
CA VAL A 172 9.73 4.82 18.47
C VAL A 172 9.67 5.54 17.13
N VAL A 173 8.49 6.06 16.82
CA VAL A 173 8.30 6.92 15.66
C VAL A 173 8.99 8.25 15.92
N ARG A 174 9.87 8.65 15.02
CA ARG A 174 10.56 9.95 15.05
C ARG A 174 9.85 10.95 14.16
N GLU A 175 9.42 10.52 12.98
CA GLU A 175 8.79 11.39 11.99
C GLU A 175 7.70 10.64 11.24
N GLU A 176 6.65 11.35 10.87
CA GLU A 176 5.63 10.89 9.93
C GLU A 176 5.98 11.43 8.53
N ILE A 177 6.08 10.52 7.57
CA ILE A 177 6.50 10.84 6.20
C ILE A 177 5.28 11.14 5.32
N ALA A 178 4.26 10.30 5.41
CA ALA A 178 3.03 10.39 4.63
C ALA A 178 1.89 9.60 5.27
N VAL A 179 0.66 9.94 4.88
CA VAL A 179 -0.53 9.13 5.16
C VAL A 179 -1.00 8.49 3.86
N ALA A 180 -1.38 7.22 3.93
CA ALA A 180 -1.92 6.47 2.81
C ALA A 180 -3.30 5.90 3.17
N THR A 181 -4.20 5.92 2.19
CA THR A 181 -5.53 5.30 2.23
C THR A 181 -5.71 4.45 0.98
N ALA A 182 -6.77 3.65 0.93
CA ALA A 182 -7.11 2.84 -0.23
C ALA A 182 -7.47 3.71 -1.44
N ARG A 183 -7.09 3.25 -2.64
CA ARG A 183 -7.34 3.89 -3.93
C ARG A 183 -8.06 2.94 -4.88
N LEU A 184 -9.03 3.47 -5.61
CA LEU A 184 -9.57 2.83 -6.81
C LEU A 184 -8.66 3.16 -7.99
N ILE A 185 -8.19 2.13 -8.68
CA ILE A 185 -7.38 2.27 -9.89
C ILE A 185 -8.05 1.58 -11.07
N ALA A 186 -7.74 2.01 -12.28
CA ALA A 186 -8.25 1.44 -13.52
C ALA A 186 -7.15 1.13 -14.53
N ASN A 187 -7.38 0.09 -15.32
CA ASN A 187 -6.61 -0.15 -16.54
C ASN A 187 -6.92 0.95 -17.57
N PRO A 188 -5.93 1.59 -18.21
CA PRO A 188 -6.15 2.68 -19.17
C PRO A 188 -6.98 2.29 -20.39
N VAL A 189 -6.83 1.03 -20.87
CA VAL A 189 -7.59 0.54 -22.02
C VAL A 189 -9.04 0.24 -21.62
N ALA A 190 -9.24 -0.43 -20.47
CA ALA A 190 -10.58 -0.69 -19.93
C ALA A 190 -11.33 0.62 -19.67
N HIS A 191 -10.65 1.63 -19.12
CA HIS A 191 -11.22 2.96 -18.88
C HIS A 191 -11.76 3.62 -20.17
N LYS A 192 -11.14 3.38 -21.31
CA LYS A 192 -11.65 3.87 -22.61
C LYS A 192 -12.78 3.01 -23.16
N LEU A 193 -12.64 1.69 -23.10
CA LEU A 193 -13.57 0.76 -23.73
C LEU A 193 -14.85 0.54 -22.92
N LYS A 194 -14.78 0.71 -21.59
CA LYS A 194 -15.87 0.46 -20.63
C LYS A 194 -16.17 1.73 -19.80
N ALA A 195 -15.98 2.91 -20.41
CA ALA A 195 -16.05 4.21 -19.71
C ALA A 195 -17.37 4.38 -18.94
N GLU A 196 -18.52 4.13 -19.57
CA GLU A 196 -19.84 4.27 -18.96
C GLU A 196 -19.98 3.41 -17.68
N ALA A 197 -19.52 2.15 -17.73
CA ALA A 197 -19.58 1.25 -16.59
C ALA A 197 -18.62 1.67 -15.44
N ILE A 198 -17.44 2.19 -15.79
CA ILE A 198 -16.46 2.68 -14.81
C ILE A 198 -16.94 3.99 -14.19
N ASP A 199 -17.51 4.88 -14.98
CA ASP A 199 -18.07 6.16 -14.50
C ASP A 199 -19.27 5.93 -13.57
N ASP A 200 -20.12 4.91 -13.83
CA ASP A 200 -21.19 4.48 -12.91
C ASP A 200 -20.61 4.04 -11.56
N VAL A 201 -19.57 3.19 -11.57
CA VAL A 201 -18.88 2.77 -10.35
C VAL A 201 -18.35 3.97 -9.56
N VAL A 202 -17.60 4.86 -10.23
CA VAL A 202 -17.04 6.06 -9.60
C VAL A 202 -18.13 6.98 -9.06
N GLY A 203 -19.21 7.19 -9.83
CA GLY A 203 -20.35 8.01 -9.44
C GLY A 203 -21.03 7.47 -8.17
N ARG A 204 -21.26 6.17 -8.10
CA ARG A 204 -21.89 5.52 -6.93
C ARG A 204 -20.98 5.57 -5.70
N LEU A 205 -19.67 5.41 -5.87
CA LEU A 205 -18.71 5.52 -4.77
C LEU A 205 -18.53 6.94 -4.22
N ARG A 206 -18.80 7.98 -5.04
CA ARG A 206 -18.78 9.38 -4.59
C ARG A 206 -20.06 9.80 -3.87
N ALA A 207 -21.16 9.12 -4.13
CA ALA A 207 -22.47 9.45 -3.58
C ALA A 207 -22.77 8.79 -2.21
N GLY A 208 -22.05 7.76 -1.83
CA GLY A 208 -22.18 7.02 -0.57
C GLY A 208 -20.97 7.11 0.32
#